data_297983f7155172b643f506fa341dfdf4
#
_entry.id   297983f7155172b643f506fa341dfdf4
#
_cell.length_a   1.000
_cell.length_b   1.000
_cell.length_c   1.000
_cell.angle_alpha   90.00
_cell.angle_beta   90.00
_cell.angle_gamma   90.00
#
_symmetry.space_group_name_H-M   'P 1'
#
loop_
_entity.id
_entity.type
_entity.pdbx_description
1 polymer ?
#
loop_
_entity_poly.entity_id
_entity_poly.type
_entity_poly.pdbx_seq_one_letter_code
_entity_poly.pdbx_strand_id
1 'polypeptide(L)'
;GVRAGMPAPQVACCGLKVAAKPEDWMALVPDDAANAAYLRQELRLLHASFAQAPLLGSLLDPARSLKNDLATSSFDTLRDLLGRALATERPATLWGQASELQDDSWDLALTAKGLLDAARLLDGRYHLVVTNVPYLARGKQHDTLKDYCEAHYPEAKNDLANVFLERCLELSCDQGAGVVQIVMPQNWLFLASYSAQRKQLLVNSTWCMTALLGAKGFQTPMWDFNVQL
;
A
#
# COMPACT_ATOMS: atom_id res chain seq x y z
N GLY A 1 37.41 -1.98 11.79
CA GLY A 1 36.09 -1.40 11.88
C GLY A 1 35.07 -2.41 11.34
N VAL A 2 34.14 -2.84 12.19
CA VAL A 2 33.01 -3.68 11.78
C VAL A 2 32.19 -2.85 10.80
N ARG A 3 32.10 -3.23 9.53
CA ARG A 3 31.09 -2.70 8.62
C ARG A 3 29.74 -3.16 9.15
N ALA A 4 28.96 -2.24 9.71
CA ALA A 4 27.56 -2.50 9.96
C ALA A 4 26.94 -2.95 8.64
N GLY A 5 26.39 -4.15 8.60
CA GLY A 5 25.70 -4.67 7.41
C GLY A 5 24.61 -3.68 7.00
N MET A 6 24.43 -3.45 5.72
CA MET A 6 23.32 -2.65 5.23
C MET A 6 22.00 -3.29 5.70
N PRO A 7 21.04 -2.52 6.24
CA PRO A 7 19.75 -3.08 6.63
C PRO A 7 19.07 -3.70 5.40
N ALA A 8 18.42 -4.85 5.59
CA ALA A 8 17.69 -5.50 4.52
C ALA A 8 16.53 -4.59 4.05
N PRO A 9 16.34 -4.41 2.73
CA PRO A 9 15.22 -3.65 2.21
C PRO A 9 13.90 -4.36 2.58
N GLN A 10 12.91 -3.57 2.99
CA GLN A 10 11.55 -4.07 3.18
C GLN A 10 10.80 -3.91 1.85
N VAL A 11 10.35 -5.00 1.28
CA VAL A 11 9.66 -5.03 -0.01
C VAL A 11 8.37 -5.82 0.14
N ALA A 12 7.28 -5.27 -0.35
CA ALA A 12 5.99 -5.94 -0.37
C ALA A 12 5.23 -5.62 -1.67
N CYS A 13 4.39 -6.54 -2.12
CA CYS A 13 3.51 -6.36 -3.27
C CYS A 13 2.07 -6.17 -2.80
N CYS A 14 1.47 -5.02 -3.11
CA CYS A 14 0.11 -4.68 -2.72
C CYS A 14 -0.92 -4.76 -3.85
N GLY A 15 -0.53 -5.09 -5.09
CA GLY A 15 -1.42 -5.14 -6.25
C GLY A 15 -1.89 -6.55 -6.66
N LEU A 16 -1.56 -7.57 -5.89
CA LEU A 16 -1.95 -8.94 -6.21
C LEU A 16 -3.39 -9.24 -5.80
N LYS A 17 -4.07 -10.03 -6.65
CA LYS A 17 -5.40 -10.54 -6.32
C LYS A 17 -5.28 -11.62 -5.24
N VAL A 18 -6.05 -11.49 -4.18
CA VAL A 18 -6.19 -12.53 -3.18
C VAL A 18 -7.05 -13.67 -3.76
N ALA A 19 -6.44 -14.82 -4.02
CA ALA A 19 -7.13 -15.97 -4.60
C ALA A 19 -7.85 -16.81 -3.55
N ALA A 20 -7.31 -16.90 -2.33
CA ALA A 20 -7.87 -17.68 -1.24
C ALA A 20 -9.16 -17.05 -0.68
N LYS A 21 -10.02 -17.88 -0.12
CA LYS A 21 -11.25 -17.44 0.54
C LYS A 21 -10.96 -16.88 1.93
N PRO A 22 -11.83 -15.99 2.48
CA PRO A 22 -11.65 -15.49 3.85
C PRO A 22 -11.57 -16.61 4.89
N GLU A 23 -12.31 -17.68 4.71
CA GLU A 23 -12.36 -18.85 5.61
C GLU A 23 -11.00 -19.55 5.70
N ASP A 24 -10.30 -19.66 4.56
CA ASP A 24 -8.97 -20.28 4.48
C ASP A 24 -7.95 -19.48 5.28
N TRP A 25 -8.05 -18.14 5.24
CA TRP A 25 -7.19 -17.25 6.04
C TRP A 25 -7.50 -17.36 7.53
N MET A 26 -8.77 -17.42 7.90
CA MET A 26 -9.17 -17.59 9.29
C MET A 26 -8.70 -18.91 9.88
N ALA A 27 -8.62 -19.98 9.05
CA ALA A 27 -8.11 -21.29 9.46
C ALA A 27 -6.59 -21.28 9.80
N LEU A 28 -5.84 -20.28 9.35
CA LEU A 28 -4.42 -20.11 9.74
C LEU A 28 -4.24 -19.75 11.22
N VAL A 29 -5.30 -19.33 11.92
CA VAL A 29 -5.24 -19.03 13.35
C VAL A 29 -5.56 -20.27 14.14
N PRO A 30 -4.60 -20.83 14.92
CA PRO A 30 -4.85 -21.97 15.77
C PRO A 30 -5.97 -21.71 16.79
N ASP A 31 -6.73 -22.75 17.14
CA ASP A 31 -7.86 -22.62 18.08
C ASP A 31 -7.40 -22.27 19.50
N ASP A 32 -6.21 -22.67 19.88
CA ASP A 32 -5.58 -22.42 21.16
C ASP A 32 -4.84 -21.07 21.24
N ALA A 33 -4.83 -20.32 20.15
CA ALA A 33 -4.18 -18.99 20.14
C ALA A 33 -4.89 -18.03 21.09
N ALA A 34 -4.11 -17.30 21.89
CA ALA A 34 -4.64 -16.20 22.69
C ALA A 34 -5.37 -15.20 21.76
N ASN A 35 -6.64 -14.90 22.09
CA ASN A 35 -7.49 -14.02 21.28
C ASN A 35 -7.80 -14.54 19.85
N ALA A 36 -7.91 -15.86 19.64
CA ALA A 36 -8.13 -16.46 18.32
C ALA A 36 -9.32 -15.84 17.56
N ALA A 37 -10.44 -15.59 18.23
CA ALA A 37 -11.62 -14.97 17.60
C ALA A 37 -11.32 -13.56 17.05
N TYR A 38 -10.55 -12.78 17.79
CA TYR A 38 -10.11 -11.45 17.41
C TYR A 38 -9.16 -11.49 16.22
N LEU A 39 -8.13 -12.35 16.26
CA LEU A 39 -7.15 -12.52 15.17
C LEU A 39 -7.83 -12.99 13.87
N ARG A 40 -8.83 -13.87 13.96
CA ARG A 40 -9.64 -14.29 12.79
C ARG A 40 -10.44 -13.14 12.21
N GLN A 41 -11.03 -12.31 13.07
CA GLN A 41 -11.75 -11.12 12.60
C GLN A 41 -10.83 -10.14 11.88
N GLU A 42 -9.62 -9.92 12.38
CA GLU A 42 -8.62 -9.06 11.74
C GLU A 42 -8.17 -9.58 10.39
N LEU A 43 -7.86 -10.88 10.29
CA LEU A 43 -7.52 -11.50 9.02
C LEU A 43 -8.66 -11.39 8.01
N ARG A 44 -9.91 -11.51 8.46
CA ARG A 44 -11.08 -11.32 7.60
C ARG A 44 -11.18 -9.88 7.06
N LEU A 45 -10.99 -8.88 7.92
CA LEU A 45 -11.01 -7.46 7.52
C LEU A 45 -9.86 -7.14 6.58
N LEU A 46 -8.66 -7.66 6.86
CA LEU A 46 -7.51 -7.52 6.00
C LEU A 46 -7.75 -8.14 4.62
N HIS A 47 -8.28 -9.36 4.58
CA HIS A 47 -8.66 -10.03 3.33
C HIS A 47 -9.64 -9.18 2.51
N ALA A 48 -10.70 -8.67 3.15
CA ALA A 48 -11.69 -7.82 2.49
C ALA A 48 -11.09 -6.52 1.95
N SER A 49 -10.19 -5.89 2.70
CA SER A 49 -9.44 -4.71 2.29
C SER A 49 -8.60 -5.00 1.03
N PHE A 50 -7.83 -6.08 1.04
CA PHE A 50 -6.98 -6.47 -0.09
C PHE A 50 -7.73 -7.04 -1.28
N ALA A 51 -9.02 -7.34 -1.18
CA ALA A 51 -9.83 -7.70 -2.33
C ALA A 51 -9.87 -6.59 -3.41
N GLN A 52 -9.68 -5.33 -3.02
CA GLN A 52 -9.60 -4.18 -3.92
C GLN A 52 -8.16 -3.82 -4.35
N ALA A 53 -7.17 -4.51 -3.82
CA ALA A 53 -5.74 -4.21 -4.08
C ALA A 53 -5.35 -4.21 -5.56
N PRO A 54 -5.88 -5.07 -6.45
CA PRO A 54 -5.57 -5.03 -7.87
C PRO A 54 -5.93 -3.71 -8.57
N LEU A 55 -6.93 -2.99 -8.04
CA LEU A 55 -7.38 -1.69 -8.57
C LEU A 55 -6.75 -0.51 -7.84
N LEU A 56 -6.59 -0.61 -6.54
CA LEU A 56 -6.13 0.48 -5.68
C LEU A 56 -4.60 0.51 -5.54
N GLY A 57 -3.94 -0.66 -5.59
CA GLY A 57 -2.50 -0.75 -5.37
C GLY A 57 -2.10 -0.09 -4.04
N SER A 58 -1.12 0.80 -4.07
CA SER A 58 -0.64 1.53 -2.90
C SER A 58 -1.53 2.71 -2.45
N LEU A 59 -2.64 2.99 -3.14
CA LEU A 59 -3.69 3.86 -2.60
C LEU A 59 -4.46 3.19 -1.47
N LEU A 60 -4.42 1.85 -1.40
CA LEU A 60 -5.03 1.13 -0.31
C LEU A 60 -4.52 1.65 1.04
N ASP A 61 -5.45 1.93 1.93
CA ASP A 61 -5.16 2.28 3.32
C ASP A 61 -5.78 1.24 4.25
N PRO A 62 -4.99 0.25 4.70
CA PRO A 62 -5.49 -0.77 5.60
C PRO A 62 -6.03 -0.20 6.91
N ALA A 63 -5.43 0.89 7.40
CA ALA A 63 -5.89 1.55 8.62
C ALA A 63 -7.29 2.13 8.47
N ARG A 64 -7.69 2.63 7.30
CA ARG A 64 -9.08 3.09 7.07
C ARG A 64 -10.09 1.97 7.19
N SER A 65 -9.73 0.77 6.73
CA SER A 65 -10.59 -0.42 6.82
C SER A 65 -10.69 -0.98 8.24
N LEU A 66 -9.64 -0.78 9.05
CA LEU A 66 -9.50 -1.30 10.40
C LEU A 66 -9.85 -0.26 11.49
N LYS A 67 -10.16 0.99 11.11
CA LYS A 67 -10.29 2.18 11.97
C LYS A 67 -11.34 2.07 13.10
N ASN A 68 -12.13 1.02 13.14
CA ASN A 68 -13.15 0.97 14.19
C ASN A 68 -12.69 0.37 15.50
N ASP A 69 -11.55 -0.38 15.57
CA ASP A 69 -11.18 -1.02 16.85
C ASP A 69 -9.71 -1.41 17.05
N LEU A 70 -8.77 -1.16 16.13
CA LEU A 70 -7.52 -1.92 16.17
C LEU A 70 -6.25 -1.08 16.11
N ALA A 71 -5.48 -1.18 17.19
CA ALA A 71 -4.16 -0.60 17.33
C ALA A 71 -3.12 -1.28 16.41
N THR A 72 -2.11 -0.52 15.98
CA THR A 72 -0.93 -0.94 15.20
C THR A 72 -0.23 -2.21 15.73
N SER A 73 -0.47 -2.56 17.00
CA SER A 73 0.04 -3.77 17.64
C SER A 73 -0.51 -5.08 17.05
N SER A 74 -1.61 -5.02 16.31
CA SER A 74 -2.26 -6.20 15.77
C SER A 74 -1.56 -6.76 14.54
N PHE A 75 -1.05 -5.93 13.65
CA PHE A 75 -0.30 -6.39 12.47
C PHE A 75 0.97 -7.16 12.85
N ASP A 76 1.70 -6.72 13.87
CA ASP A 76 2.90 -7.40 14.34
C ASP A 76 2.53 -8.75 14.98
N THR A 77 1.46 -8.80 15.77
CA THR A 77 0.95 -10.05 16.37
C THR A 77 0.52 -11.06 15.32
N LEU A 78 -0.22 -10.63 14.30
CA LEU A 78 -0.64 -11.48 13.18
C LEU A 78 0.57 -11.97 12.37
N ARG A 79 1.53 -11.10 12.11
CA ARG A 79 2.76 -11.46 11.39
C ARG A 79 3.58 -12.51 12.14
N ASP A 80 3.72 -12.36 13.46
CA ASP A 80 4.46 -13.30 14.29
C ASP A 80 3.75 -14.65 14.39
N LEU A 81 2.40 -14.63 14.41
CA LEU A 81 1.60 -15.85 14.40
C LEU A 81 1.75 -16.60 13.06
N LEU A 82 1.61 -15.91 11.95
CA LEU A 82 1.81 -16.49 10.62
C LEU A 82 3.27 -16.91 10.40
N GLY A 83 4.23 -16.16 10.93
CA GLY A 83 5.64 -16.54 10.90
C GLY A 83 5.93 -17.83 11.67
N ARG A 84 5.26 -18.05 12.80
CA ARG A 84 5.35 -19.31 13.56
C ARG A 84 4.68 -20.47 12.84
N ALA A 85 3.49 -20.26 12.26
CA ALA A 85 2.82 -21.27 11.45
C ALA A 85 3.71 -21.71 10.28
N LEU A 86 4.27 -20.77 9.53
CA LEU A 86 5.21 -21.06 8.44
C LEU A 86 6.50 -21.79 8.90
N ALA A 87 6.99 -21.48 10.10
CA ALA A 87 8.17 -22.14 10.65
C ALA A 87 7.89 -23.58 11.10
N THR A 88 6.67 -23.86 11.58
CA THR A 88 6.23 -25.18 12.03
C THR A 88 5.92 -26.11 10.86
N GLU A 89 5.39 -25.58 9.78
CA GLU A 89 5.04 -26.33 8.57
C GLU A 89 6.19 -26.44 7.56
N ARG A 90 7.37 -25.97 7.89
CA ARG A 90 8.54 -26.13 7.03
C ARG A 90 8.79 -27.62 6.82
N PRO A 91 8.66 -28.14 5.58
CA PRO A 91 8.83 -29.57 5.35
C PRO A 91 10.23 -29.98 5.82
N ALA A 92 10.28 -30.90 6.76
CA ALA A 92 11.52 -31.47 7.33
C ALA A 92 12.29 -32.31 6.31
N THR A 93 11.90 -32.34 5.05
CA THR A 93 12.43 -33.22 4.03
C THR A 93 12.78 -32.50 2.75
N LEU A 94 14.05 -32.25 2.56
CA LEU A 94 14.65 -31.98 1.25
C LEU A 94 14.48 -33.14 0.25
N TRP A 95 13.91 -34.29 0.66
CA TRP A 95 13.86 -35.54 -0.11
C TRP A 95 12.63 -36.42 0.25
N GLY A 96 11.43 -35.90 0.31
CA GLY A 96 10.25 -36.72 0.56
C GLY A 96 8.98 -36.10 -0.01
N GLN A 97 8.11 -36.92 -0.58
CA GLN A 97 6.86 -36.55 -1.21
C GLN A 97 6.04 -35.63 -0.29
N ALA A 98 6.06 -34.32 -0.56
CA ALA A 98 5.09 -33.40 0.03
C ALA A 98 3.71 -33.77 -0.53
N SER A 99 2.71 -33.93 0.33
CA SER A 99 1.33 -34.10 -0.12
C SER A 99 0.87 -32.73 -0.69
N GLU A 100 0.13 -32.74 -1.79
CA GLU A 100 -0.42 -31.54 -2.43
C GLU A 100 -1.17 -30.63 -1.44
N LEU A 101 -1.80 -31.20 -0.41
CA LEU A 101 -2.50 -30.48 0.65
C LEU A 101 -1.59 -29.66 1.58
N GLN A 102 -0.31 -30.05 1.75
CA GLN A 102 0.65 -29.29 2.56
C GLN A 102 1.25 -28.10 1.78
N ASP A 103 1.36 -28.22 0.46
CA ASP A 103 1.83 -27.15 -0.41
C ASP A 103 0.81 -26.00 -0.46
N ASP A 104 -0.49 -26.31 -0.55
CA ASP A 104 -1.56 -25.31 -0.60
C ASP A 104 -1.63 -24.48 0.70
N SER A 105 -1.47 -25.09 1.86
CA SER A 105 -1.54 -24.37 3.14
C SER A 105 -0.30 -23.48 3.35
N TRP A 106 0.85 -23.92 2.88
CA TRP A 106 2.09 -23.14 2.96
C TRP A 106 2.06 -21.92 2.03
N ASP A 107 1.57 -22.08 0.79
CA ASP A 107 1.39 -21.01 -0.15
C ASP A 107 0.37 -19.98 0.33
N LEU A 108 -0.70 -20.44 0.99
CA LEU A 108 -1.70 -19.60 1.62
C LEU A 108 -1.08 -18.74 2.73
N ALA A 109 -0.33 -19.36 3.63
CA ALA A 109 0.32 -18.67 4.74
C ALA A 109 1.39 -17.69 4.25
N LEU A 110 2.14 -18.03 3.20
CA LEU A 110 3.11 -17.14 2.57
C LEU A 110 2.43 -15.92 1.94
N THR A 111 1.31 -16.14 1.25
CA THR A 111 0.51 -15.07 0.65
C THR A 111 -0.06 -14.14 1.72
N ALA A 112 -0.66 -14.70 2.78
CA ALA A 112 -1.20 -13.94 3.89
C ALA A 112 -0.12 -13.11 4.59
N LYS A 113 1.07 -13.68 4.80
CA LYS A 113 2.21 -12.94 5.35
C LYS A 113 2.66 -11.81 4.44
N GLY A 114 2.75 -12.03 3.13
CA GLY A 114 3.12 -10.99 2.16
C GLY A 114 2.14 -9.81 2.18
N LEU A 115 0.85 -10.08 2.35
CA LEU A 115 -0.17 -9.04 2.45
C LEU A 115 -0.13 -8.31 3.80
N LEU A 116 0.22 -8.98 4.90
CA LEU A 116 0.48 -8.33 6.18
C LEU A 116 1.70 -7.41 6.12
N ASP A 117 2.77 -7.83 5.46
CA ASP A 117 3.95 -6.99 5.25
C ASP A 117 3.57 -5.75 4.39
N ALA A 118 2.73 -5.94 3.35
CA ALA A 118 2.20 -4.83 2.56
C ALA A 118 1.32 -3.89 3.40
N ALA A 119 0.40 -4.43 4.20
CA ALA A 119 -0.45 -3.65 5.09
C ALA A 119 0.37 -2.79 6.06
N ARG A 120 1.39 -3.39 6.67
CA ARG A 120 2.30 -2.68 7.59
C ARG A 120 3.05 -1.55 6.89
N LEU A 121 3.56 -1.78 5.68
CA LEU A 121 4.25 -0.74 4.91
C LEU A 121 3.28 0.37 4.48
N LEU A 122 2.04 0.04 4.12
CA LEU A 122 1.01 1.02 3.74
C LEU A 122 0.44 1.82 4.91
N ASP A 123 0.55 1.31 6.14
CA ASP A 123 0.18 2.01 7.38
C ASP A 123 1.34 2.82 7.97
N GLY A 124 2.56 2.57 7.52
CA GLY A 124 3.78 3.23 8.01
C GLY A 124 3.81 4.74 7.73
N ARG A 125 4.67 5.45 8.48
CA ARG A 125 4.99 6.85 8.27
C ARG A 125 6.48 6.99 8.00
N TYR A 126 6.83 7.75 6.95
CA TYR A 126 8.18 7.78 6.39
C TYR A 126 8.73 9.21 6.37
N HIS A 127 10.01 9.37 6.67
CA HIS A 127 10.70 10.64 6.56
C HIS A 127 10.92 11.08 5.11
N LEU A 128 10.96 10.12 4.19
CA LEU A 128 11.10 10.38 2.75
C LEU A 128 10.19 9.44 1.96
N VAL A 129 9.30 10.02 1.17
CA VAL A 129 8.45 9.31 0.21
C VAL A 129 8.84 9.74 -1.19
N VAL A 130 9.33 8.82 -2.01
CA VAL A 130 9.75 9.09 -3.40
C VAL A 130 9.00 8.18 -4.35
N THR A 131 8.39 8.76 -5.37
CA THR A 131 7.61 7.97 -6.33
C THR A 131 7.47 8.65 -7.69
N ASN A 132 7.32 7.82 -8.71
CA ASN A 132 6.77 8.19 -10.01
C ASN A 132 5.38 7.54 -10.11
N VAL A 133 4.33 8.36 -10.15
CA VAL A 133 2.96 7.91 -10.02
C VAL A 133 2.30 7.62 -11.38
N PRO A 134 1.26 6.78 -11.42
CA PRO A 134 0.50 6.57 -12.66
C PRO A 134 -0.29 7.81 -13.04
N TYR A 135 -0.32 8.14 -14.33
CA TYR A 135 -1.10 9.24 -14.91
C TYR A 135 -2.38 8.67 -15.54
N LEU A 136 -3.50 8.88 -14.90
CA LEU A 136 -4.77 8.33 -15.35
C LEU A 136 -5.91 9.31 -15.02
N ALA A 137 -6.35 10.02 -16.06
CA ALA A 137 -7.49 10.95 -15.94
C ALA A 137 -8.77 10.20 -15.53
N ARG A 138 -9.63 10.85 -14.73
CA ARG A 138 -10.87 10.28 -14.16
C ARG A 138 -11.73 9.56 -15.20
N GLY A 139 -11.85 10.10 -16.43
CA GLY A 139 -12.64 9.48 -17.49
C GLY A 139 -12.18 8.10 -17.93
N LYS A 140 -10.91 7.73 -17.64
CA LYS A 140 -10.32 6.44 -17.99
C LYS A 140 -10.22 5.49 -16.79
N GLN A 141 -10.57 5.94 -15.59
CA GLN A 141 -10.52 5.12 -14.39
C GLN A 141 -11.71 4.14 -14.33
N HIS A 142 -11.49 2.97 -13.72
CA HIS A 142 -12.57 2.03 -13.40
C HIS A 142 -13.51 2.65 -12.36
N ASP A 143 -14.79 2.30 -12.38
CA ASP A 143 -15.80 2.93 -11.52
C ASP A 143 -15.48 2.78 -10.03
N THR A 144 -15.07 1.61 -9.58
CA THR A 144 -14.63 1.38 -8.19
C THR A 144 -13.49 2.33 -7.79
N LEU A 145 -12.53 2.59 -8.69
CA LEU A 145 -11.44 3.53 -8.42
C LEU A 145 -11.95 4.98 -8.37
N LYS A 146 -12.88 5.35 -9.26
CA LYS A 146 -13.53 6.69 -9.23
C LYS A 146 -14.25 6.92 -7.91
N ASP A 147 -15.03 5.93 -7.45
CA ASP A 147 -15.79 6.01 -6.21
C ASP A 147 -14.86 6.13 -5.00
N TYR A 148 -13.78 5.36 -4.98
CA TYR A 148 -12.75 5.45 -3.94
C TYR A 148 -12.07 6.82 -3.92
N CYS A 149 -11.65 7.33 -5.09
CA CYS A 149 -11.02 8.65 -5.20
C CYS A 149 -11.98 9.77 -4.80
N GLU A 150 -13.27 9.67 -5.16
CA GLU A 150 -14.29 10.66 -4.77
C GLU A 150 -14.56 10.66 -3.27
N ALA A 151 -14.62 9.48 -2.65
CA ALA A 151 -14.88 9.35 -1.22
C ALA A 151 -13.71 9.83 -0.34
N HIS A 152 -12.47 9.62 -0.80
CA HIS A 152 -11.29 9.84 0.04
C HIS A 152 -10.42 11.03 -0.39
N TYR A 153 -10.47 11.42 -1.68
CA TYR A 153 -9.63 12.47 -2.28
C TYR A 153 -10.44 13.37 -3.22
N PRO A 154 -11.52 14.02 -2.72
CA PRO A 154 -12.47 14.74 -3.57
C PRO A 154 -11.83 15.87 -4.37
N GLU A 155 -10.82 16.56 -3.84
CA GLU A 155 -10.15 17.66 -4.51
C GLU A 155 -9.11 17.22 -5.55
N ALA A 156 -8.60 15.98 -5.41
CA ALA A 156 -7.59 15.39 -6.28
C ALA A 156 -8.17 14.43 -7.34
N LYS A 157 -9.42 14.02 -7.23
CA LYS A 157 -10.07 12.92 -7.96
C LYS A 157 -10.00 12.96 -9.49
N ASN A 158 -9.67 14.10 -10.08
CA ASN A 158 -9.69 14.30 -11.54
C ASN A 158 -8.54 13.61 -12.27
N ASP A 159 -7.42 13.35 -11.58
CA ASP A 159 -6.32 12.56 -12.10
C ASP A 159 -5.69 11.73 -10.98
N LEU A 160 -5.36 10.49 -11.31
CA LEU A 160 -4.78 9.56 -10.34
C LEU A 160 -3.43 10.05 -9.78
N ALA A 161 -2.65 10.79 -10.56
CA ALA A 161 -1.41 11.39 -10.09
C ALA A 161 -1.63 12.35 -8.92
N ASN A 162 -2.68 13.15 -8.97
CA ASN A 162 -3.05 14.07 -7.89
C ASN A 162 -3.55 13.33 -6.64
N VAL A 163 -4.28 12.24 -6.83
CA VAL A 163 -4.69 11.34 -5.72
C VAL A 163 -3.47 10.74 -5.03
N PHE A 164 -2.49 10.28 -5.82
CA PHE A 164 -1.23 9.75 -5.27
C PHE A 164 -0.41 10.81 -4.54
N LEU A 165 -0.45 12.07 -4.96
CA LEU A 165 0.20 13.15 -4.22
C LEU A 165 -0.36 13.25 -2.78
N GLU A 166 -1.69 13.26 -2.63
CA GLU A 166 -2.31 13.29 -1.30
C GLU A 166 -1.99 12.02 -0.49
N ARG A 167 -2.04 10.84 -1.13
CA ARG A 167 -1.64 9.59 -0.46
C ARG A 167 -0.17 9.60 0.00
N CYS A 168 0.74 10.13 -0.79
CA CYS A 168 2.15 10.27 -0.40
C CYS A 168 2.33 11.21 0.80
N LEU A 169 1.54 12.29 0.88
CA LEU A 169 1.53 13.17 2.03
C LEU A 169 1.01 12.46 3.29
N GLU A 170 -0.04 11.63 3.17
CA GLU A 170 -0.51 10.78 4.26
C GLU A 170 0.55 9.78 4.75
N LEU A 171 1.38 9.26 3.85
CA LEU A 171 2.48 8.35 4.20
C LEU A 171 3.70 9.07 4.77
N SER A 172 3.77 10.39 4.67
CA SER A 172 4.88 11.16 5.24
C SER A 172 4.72 11.37 6.74
N CYS A 173 5.84 11.51 7.46
CA CYS A 173 5.84 11.83 8.89
C CYS A 173 5.23 13.21 9.13
N ASP A 174 4.48 13.31 10.23
CA ASP A 174 3.84 14.55 10.66
C ASP A 174 4.83 15.61 11.15
N GLN A 175 4.34 16.83 11.40
CA GLN A 175 5.06 17.94 12.01
C GLN A 175 6.27 18.43 11.22
N GLY A 176 6.24 18.32 9.89
CA GLY A 176 7.31 18.78 9.01
C GLY A 176 8.57 17.91 9.01
N ALA A 177 8.50 16.71 9.60
CA ALA A 177 9.60 15.75 9.60
C ALA A 177 9.67 14.93 8.31
N GLY A 178 8.58 14.86 7.53
CA GLY A 178 8.48 14.08 6.29
C GLY A 178 8.67 14.93 5.04
N VAL A 179 9.30 14.35 4.02
CA VAL A 179 9.49 14.95 2.70
C VAL A 179 8.89 14.04 1.65
N VAL A 180 8.11 14.63 0.74
CA VAL A 180 7.54 13.93 -0.42
C VAL A 180 8.18 14.47 -1.69
N GLN A 181 8.76 13.58 -2.50
CA GLN A 181 9.25 13.88 -3.83
C GLN A 181 8.48 13.03 -4.85
N ILE A 182 7.78 13.70 -5.74
CA ILE A 182 6.89 13.04 -6.68
C ILE A 182 7.12 13.52 -8.11
N VAL A 183 7.10 12.58 -9.05
CA VAL A 183 7.07 12.86 -10.49
C VAL A 183 5.63 12.76 -10.97
N MET A 184 5.10 13.86 -11.53
CA MET A 184 3.70 13.93 -11.95
C MET A 184 3.48 14.94 -13.10
N PRO A 185 2.34 14.91 -13.82
CA PRO A 185 1.99 15.92 -14.80
C PRO A 185 1.87 17.31 -14.16
N GLN A 186 2.38 18.34 -14.84
CA GLN A 186 2.38 19.73 -14.31
C GLN A 186 1.04 20.47 -14.42
N ASN A 187 0.06 19.92 -15.17
CA ASN A 187 -1.19 20.61 -15.50
C ASN A 187 -2.01 21.04 -14.26
N TRP A 188 -1.93 20.32 -13.17
CA TRP A 188 -2.64 20.66 -11.92
C TRP A 188 -2.19 22.00 -11.32
N LEU A 189 -0.99 22.48 -11.64
CA LEU A 189 -0.51 23.80 -11.20
C LEU A 189 -1.35 24.94 -11.77
N PHE A 190 -1.98 24.74 -12.92
CA PHE A 190 -2.64 25.82 -13.69
C PHE A 190 -4.15 25.62 -13.84
N LEU A 191 -4.64 24.38 -13.86
CA LEU A 191 -6.05 24.10 -14.09
C LEU A 191 -6.93 24.55 -12.91
N ALA A 192 -8.07 25.17 -13.22
CA ALA A 192 -9.03 25.66 -12.23
C ALA A 192 -9.62 24.51 -11.38
N SER A 193 -9.78 23.32 -11.98
CA SER A 193 -10.30 22.12 -11.29
C SER A 193 -9.47 21.68 -10.09
N TYR A 194 -8.19 22.06 -10.00
CA TYR A 194 -7.31 21.76 -8.87
C TYR A 194 -7.07 22.95 -7.93
N SER A 195 -7.86 24.03 -8.06
CA SER A 195 -7.68 25.23 -7.24
C SER A 195 -7.81 24.95 -5.75
N ALA A 196 -8.77 24.12 -5.36
CA ALA A 196 -8.98 23.75 -3.96
C ALA A 196 -7.81 22.93 -3.41
N GLN A 197 -7.36 21.90 -4.16
CA GLN A 197 -6.20 21.11 -3.81
C GLN A 197 -4.93 21.97 -3.62
N ARG A 198 -4.64 22.88 -4.58
CA ARG A 198 -3.48 23.78 -4.46
C ARG A 198 -3.55 24.66 -3.21
N LYS A 199 -4.73 25.20 -2.89
CA LYS A 199 -4.91 26.01 -1.67
C LYS A 199 -4.62 25.21 -0.41
N GLN A 200 -5.11 23.97 -0.32
CA GLN A 200 -4.83 23.09 0.81
C GLN A 200 -3.34 22.79 0.93
N LEU A 201 -2.67 22.46 -0.18
CA LEU A 201 -1.23 22.18 -0.21
C LEU A 201 -0.39 23.39 0.21
N LEU A 202 -0.75 24.61 -0.24
CA LEU A 202 -0.05 25.84 0.12
C LEU A 202 -0.21 26.22 1.60
N VAL A 203 -1.32 25.81 2.23
CA VAL A 203 -1.57 26.07 3.66
C VAL A 203 -0.91 25.02 4.55
N ASN A 204 -0.95 23.74 4.11
CA ASN A 204 -0.59 22.60 4.97
C ASN A 204 0.82 22.05 4.72
N SER A 205 1.50 22.50 3.65
CA SER A 205 2.80 21.97 3.25
C SER A 205 3.77 23.07 2.84
N THR A 206 5.06 22.83 3.06
CA THR A 206 6.12 23.70 2.56
C THR A 206 6.60 23.17 1.20
N TRP A 207 6.49 23.98 0.15
CA TRP A 207 7.00 23.63 -1.17
C TRP A 207 8.49 23.99 -1.26
N CYS A 208 9.33 22.98 -1.17
CA CYS A 208 10.78 23.18 -1.17
C CYS A 208 11.33 23.42 -2.59
N MET A 209 10.80 22.68 -3.57
CA MET A 209 11.26 22.74 -4.96
C MET A 209 10.17 22.28 -5.91
N THR A 210 10.06 22.92 -7.04
CA THR A 210 9.29 22.45 -8.19
C THR A 210 10.16 22.59 -9.44
N ALA A 211 10.50 21.46 -10.08
CA ALA A 211 11.29 21.45 -11.31
C ALA A 211 10.39 21.05 -12.49
N LEU A 212 10.19 21.94 -13.44
CA LEU A 212 9.41 21.69 -14.66
C LEU A 212 10.34 21.08 -15.71
N LEU A 213 10.16 19.81 -16.03
CA LEU A 213 11.00 19.10 -17.01
C LEU A 213 10.50 19.27 -18.45
N GLY A 214 9.25 19.74 -18.62
CA GLY A 214 8.65 19.93 -19.93
C GLY A 214 8.28 18.62 -20.65
N ALA A 215 7.87 18.76 -21.90
CA ALA A 215 7.68 17.63 -22.79
C ALA A 215 9.01 16.94 -23.09
N LYS A 216 9.04 15.62 -23.12
CA LYS A 216 10.27 14.81 -23.32
C LYS A 216 11.29 14.85 -22.18
N GLY A 217 10.87 15.22 -20.97
CA GLY A 217 11.72 15.16 -19.78
C GLY A 217 12.26 13.77 -19.45
N PHE A 218 11.62 12.71 -19.98
CA PHE A 218 12.08 11.32 -19.88
C PHE A 218 12.20 10.68 -21.25
N GLN A 219 13.17 9.79 -21.43
CA GLN A 219 13.35 8.96 -22.63
C GLN A 219 12.38 7.77 -22.66
N THR A 220 11.11 8.02 -22.46
CA THR A 220 10.03 7.01 -22.46
C THR A 220 8.96 7.37 -23.47
N PRO A 221 8.09 6.43 -23.93
CA PRO A 221 6.98 6.72 -24.86
C PRO A 221 5.96 7.75 -24.34
N MET A 222 6.11 8.29 -23.13
CA MET A 222 5.24 9.30 -22.53
C MET A 222 5.59 10.73 -22.98
N TRP A 223 5.86 10.91 -24.25
CA TRP A 223 6.41 12.14 -24.84
C TRP A 223 5.48 13.36 -24.78
N ASP A 224 4.16 13.15 -24.61
CA ASP A 224 3.17 14.20 -24.68
C ASP A 224 2.84 14.85 -23.32
N PHE A 225 3.43 14.36 -22.24
CA PHE A 225 3.19 14.92 -20.91
C PHE A 225 4.28 15.91 -20.52
N ASN A 226 3.85 17.13 -20.15
CA ASN A 226 4.71 18.04 -19.42
C ASN A 226 4.80 17.58 -17.96
N VAL A 227 5.96 17.10 -17.57
CA VAL A 227 6.21 16.49 -16.26
C VAL A 227 6.93 17.47 -15.36
N GLN A 228 6.69 17.37 -14.06
CA GLN A 228 7.39 18.07 -12.99
C GLN A 228 7.90 17.11 -11.91
N LEU A 229 8.90 17.56 -11.19
CA LEU A 229 9.37 17.05 -9.93
C LEU A 229 8.91 17.96 -8.80
#